data_ee68d9c1b9dbb4cbca4f47f74aa8b9f7
#
_entry.id   ee68d9c1b9dbb4cbca4f47f74aa8b9f7
#
_cell.length_a   1.000
_cell.length_b   1.000
_cell.length_c   1.000
_cell.angle_alpha   90.00
_cell.angle_beta   90.00
_cell.angle_gamma   90.00
#
_symmetry.space_group_name_H-M   'P 1'
#
loop_
_entity.id
_entity.type
_entity.pdbx_description
1 polymer ?
#
loop_
_entity_poly.entity_id
_entity_poly.type
_entity_poly.pdbx_seq_one_letter_code
_entity_poly.pdbx_strand_id
1 'polypeptide(L)'
;FIFPFKLRTKNKKMPLLIVVSAILFNSVNGFLNGYFLGYLNTEISSVISLNVVIGLIVFFTGMYINKAADKHLISLRTSNESYQIPYGGLFKYISCPNHFGEAVEWIGFMIIAYNLPSMTFAIWTFCNLSPRSLNHHKWYKEKFDNYPKNRKAILPYIL
;
A
#
# COMPACT_ATOMS: atom_id res chain seq x y z
N PHE A 1 -6.01 -1.86 8.32
CA PHE A 1 -6.43 -1.95 9.74
C PHE A 1 -6.59 -3.40 10.26
N ILE A 2 -6.79 -4.40 9.40
CA ILE A 2 -7.02 -5.81 9.83
C ILE A 2 -5.68 -6.52 10.13
N PHE A 3 -4.62 -6.18 9.44
CA PHE A 3 -3.31 -6.84 9.52
C PHE A 3 -2.70 -6.82 10.93
N PRO A 4 -2.63 -5.69 11.67
CA PRO A 4 -2.08 -5.65 13.02
C PRO A 4 -2.86 -6.46 14.05
N PHE A 5 -4.19 -6.62 13.85
CA PHE A 5 -5.04 -7.39 14.76
C PHE A 5 -4.92 -8.90 14.53
N LYS A 6 -4.62 -9.32 13.30
CA LYS A 6 -4.44 -10.76 12.96
C LYS A 6 -3.04 -11.28 13.25
N LEU A 7 -2.05 -10.40 13.30
CA LEU A 7 -0.66 -10.74 13.61
C LEU A 7 -0.31 -10.23 15.01
N ARG A 8 -0.65 -10.98 16.05
CA ARG A 8 -0.15 -10.73 17.42
C ARG A 8 1.35 -11.01 17.45
N THR A 9 2.17 -9.99 17.22
CA THR A 9 3.59 -10.02 17.58
C THR A 9 3.68 -9.89 19.10
N LYS A 10 3.96 -11.00 19.78
CA LYS A 10 4.24 -10.99 21.21
C LYS A 10 5.31 -9.94 21.52
N ASN A 11 5.00 -8.96 22.37
CA ASN A 11 5.91 -7.96 22.97
C ASN A 11 6.46 -6.80 22.09
N LYS A 12 5.95 -6.50 20.90
CA LYS A 12 6.32 -5.25 20.23
C LYS A 12 5.32 -4.13 20.58
N LYS A 13 5.71 -3.25 21.50
CA LYS A 13 4.97 -2.00 21.78
C LYS A 13 5.22 -1.01 20.63
N MET A 14 4.14 -0.46 20.07
CA MET A 14 4.28 0.63 19.07
C MET A 14 4.53 1.94 19.83
N PRO A 15 5.57 2.72 19.49
CA PRO A 15 5.79 4.02 20.11
C PRO A 15 4.58 4.93 19.92
N LEU A 16 4.13 5.57 21.00
CA LEU A 16 2.96 6.47 21.00
C LEU A 16 3.10 7.59 19.97
N LEU A 17 4.32 8.09 19.79
CA LEU A 17 4.63 9.12 18.79
C LEU A 17 4.24 8.70 17.37
N ILE A 18 4.46 7.43 16.99
CA ILE A 18 4.10 6.91 15.67
C ILE A 18 2.57 6.87 15.52
N VAL A 19 1.85 6.51 16.59
CA VAL A 19 0.37 6.47 16.56
C VAL A 19 -0.19 7.88 16.41
N VAL A 20 0.31 8.83 17.21
CA VAL A 20 -0.13 10.23 17.18
C VAL A 20 0.18 10.86 15.81
N SER A 21 1.38 10.69 15.28
CA SER A 21 1.75 11.22 13.96
C SER A 21 0.91 10.61 12.84
N ALA A 22 0.56 9.32 12.91
CA ALA A 22 -0.33 8.69 11.94
C ALA A 22 -1.75 9.25 12.02
N ILE A 23 -2.29 9.49 13.22
CA ILE A 23 -3.62 10.10 13.40
C ILE A 23 -3.62 11.52 12.84
N LEU A 24 -2.65 12.35 13.20
CA LEU A 24 -2.55 13.73 12.71
C LEU A 24 -2.44 13.76 11.18
N PHE A 25 -1.54 12.97 10.61
CA PHE A 25 -1.38 12.89 9.16
C PHE A 25 -2.69 12.50 8.46
N ASN A 26 -3.37 11.45 8.92
CA ASN A 26 -4.63 11.01 8.31
C ASN A 26 -5.76 12.03 8.49
N SER A 27 -5.81 12.73 9.63
CA SER A 27 -6.79 13.80 9.87
C SER A 27 -6.58 14.97 8.92
N VAL A 28 -5.34 15.45 8.77
CA VAL A 28 -5.02 16.53 7.84
C VAL A 28 -5.29 16.12 6.39
N ASN A 29 -4.87 14.92 5.99
CA ASN A 29 -5.10 14.42 4.64
C ASN A 29 -6.60 14.26 4.33
N GLY A 30 -7.37 13.70 5.26
CA GLY A 30 -8.83 13.56 5.14
C GLY A 30 -9.52 14.90 5.05
N PHE A 31 -9.11 15.88 5.88
CA PHE A 31 -9.64 17.24 5.83
C PHE A 31 -9.33 17.93 4.50
N LEU A 32 -8.10 17.89 4.02
CA LEU A 32 -7.72 18.55 2.76
C LEU A 32 -8.46 17.96 1.55
N ASN A 33 -8.54 16.63 1.45
CA ASN A 33 -9.30 15.99 0.37
C ASN A 33 -10.79 16.28 0.48
N GLY A 34 -11.37 16.18 1.68
CA GLY A 34 -12.79 16.46 1.91
C GLY A 34 -13.15 17.92 1.64
N TYR A 35 -12.32 18.87 2.10
CA TYR A 35 -12.51 20.30 1.84
C TYR A 35 -12.40 20.62 0.35
N PHE A 36 -11.41 20.07 -0.34
CA PHE A 36 -11.25 20.30 -1.77
C PHE A 36 -12.43 19.74 -2.57
N LEU A 37 -12.82 18.50 -2.32
CA LEU A 37 -13.92 17.85 -3.04
C LEU A 37 -15.29 18.42 -2.69
N GLY A 38 -15.52 18.79 -1.42
CA GLY A 38 -16.83 19.24 -0.96
C GLY A 38 -17.07 20.75 -1.06
N TYR A 39 -16.02 21.56 -1.07
CA TYR A 39 -16.15 23.01 -1.01
C TYR A 39 -15.52 23.76 -2.19
N LEU A 40 -14.32 23.36 -2.62
CA LEU A 40 -13.63 24.04 -3.73
C LEU A 40 -14.04 23.51 -5.10
N ASN A 41 -14.41 22.26 -5.20
CA ASN A 41 -14.86 21.67 -6.47
C ASN A 41 -16.36 21.81 -6.62
N THR A 42 -16.79 23.02 -7.05
CA THR A 42 -18.22 23.37 -7.20
C THR A 42 -18.84 22.87 -8.51
N GLU A 43 -18.03 22.44 -9.48
CA GLU A 43 -18.54 21.86 -10.71
C GLU A 43 -18.82 20.36 -10.51
N ILE A 44 -20.10 20.02 -10.41
CA ILE A 44 -20.56 18.62 -10.51
C ILE A 44 -20.41 18.21 -11.98
N SER A 45 -19.18 17.88 -12.38
CA SER A 45 -18.99 17.07 -13.59
C SER A 45 -19.74 15.76 -13.38
N SER A 46 -20.43 15.29 -14.42
CA SER A 46 -21.26 14.08 -14.37
C SER A 46 -20.60 12.98 -13.52
N VAL A 47 -21.34 12.44 -12.56
CA VAL A 47 -20.89 11.40 -11.60
C VAL A 47 -20.25 10.20 -12.30
N ILE A 48 -20.51 10.03 -13.60
CA ILE A 48 -19.94 8.98 -14.46
C ILE A 48 -19.07 9.66 -15.54
N SER A 49 -17.94 10.20 -15.14
CA SER A 49 -16.90 10.60 -16.09
C SER A 49 -15.97 9.41 -16.39
N LEU A 50 -15.35 9.41 -17.57
CA LEU A 50 -14.38 8.37 -17.96
C LEU A 50 -13.26 8.21 -16.92
N ASN A 51 -12.80 9.33 -16.35
CA ASN A 51 -11.76 9.34 -15.31
C ASN A 51 -12.22 8.57 -14.06
N VAL A 52 -13.48 8.75 -13.63
CA VAL A 52 -14.02 8.03 -12.48
C VAL A 52 -14.06 6.53 -12.75
N VAL A 53 -14.51 6.11 -13.92
CA VAL A 53 -14.54 4.68 -14.28
C VAL A 53 -13.14 4.07 -14.30
N ILE A 54 -12.20 4.71 -14.97
CA ILE A 54 -10.80 4.24 -15.03
C ILE A 54 -10.20 4.22 -13.62
N GLY A 55 -10.39 5.30 -12.86
CA GLY A 55 -9.86 5.40 -11.50
C GLY A 55 -10.42 4.33 -10.57
N LEU A 56 -11.72 4.00 -10.66
CA LEU A 56 -12.32 2.90 -9.91
C LEU A 56 -11.71 1.54 -10.26
N ILE A 57 -11.50 1.27 -11.55
CA ILE A 57 -10.86 0.02 -11.99
C ILE A 57 -9.45 -0.08 -11.41
N VAL A 58 -8.65 0.99 -11.51
CA VAL A 58 -7.29 1.04 -10.95
C VAL A 58 -7.30 0.87 -9.43
N PHE A 59 -8.19 1.59 -8.74
CA PHE A 59 -8.35 1.54 -7.29
C PHE A 59 -8.67 0.12 -6.79
N PHE A 60 -9.70 -0.50 -7.34
CA PHE A 60 -10.09 -1.85 -6.93
C PHE A 60 -9.06 -2.92 -7.31
N THR A 61 -8.35 -2.73 -8.42
CA THR A 61 -7.23 -3.60 -8.80
C THR A 61 -6.10 -3.50 -7.77
N GLY A 62 -5.69 -2.29 -7.38
CA GLY A 62 -4.69 -2.06 -6.34
C GLY A 62 -5.11 -2.66 -5.01
N MET A 63 -6.35 -2.42 -4.59
CA MET A 63 -6.92 -2.97 -3.36
C MET A 63 -6.96 -4.50 -3.37
N TYR A 64 -7.30 -5.12 -4.50
CA TYR A 64 -7.28 -6.57 -4.64
C TYR A 64 -5.87 -7.13 -4.48
N ILE A 65 -4.87 -6.54 -5.16
CA ILE A 65 -3.47 -6.95 -5.06
C ILE A 65 -2.97 -6.83 -3.62
N ASN A 66 -3.24 -5.70 -2.96
CA ASN A 66 -2.86 -5.46 -1.57
C ASN A 66 -3.45 -6.54 -0.64
N LYS A 67 -4.78 -6.71 -0.67
CA LYS A 67 -5.47 -7.68 0.19
C LYS A 67 -5.07 -9.12 -0.09
N ALA A 68 -4.88 -9.49 -1.36
CA ALA A 68 -4.46 -10.84 -1.73
C ALA A 68 -3.04 -11.12 -1.21
N ALA A 69 -2.11 -10.17 -1.35
CA ALA A 69 -0.75 -10.28 -0.83
C ALA A 69 -0.72 -10.37 0.70
N ASP A 70 -1.48 -9.51 1.39
CA ASP A 70 -1.59 -9.54 2.85
C ASP A 70 -2.19 -10.85 3.36
N LYS A 71 -3.25 -11.35 2.72
CA LYS A 71 -3.86 -12.64 3.07
C LYS A 71 -2.84 -13.77 2.93
N HIS A 72 -2.04 -13.77 1.87
CA HIS A 72 -0.99 -14.76 1.66
C HIS A 72 0.09 -14.67 2.74
N LEU A 73 0.57 -13.47 3.06
CA LEU A 73 1.55 -13.27 4.14
C LEU A 73 1.03 -13.69 5.51
N ILE A 74 -0.25 -13.45 5.81
CA ILE A 74 -0.90 -13.89 7.05
C ILE A 74 -0.96 -15.42 7.10
N SER A 75 -1.36 -16.08 6.01
CA SER A 75 -1.45 -17.55 5.97
C SER A 75 -0.10 -18.23 6.22
N LEU A 76 0.99 -17.68 5.67
CA LEU A 76 2.34 -18.19 5.91
C LEU A 76 2.78 -18.08 7.38
N ARG A 77 2.35 -17.01 8.07
CA ARG A 77 2.70 -16.80 9.49
C ARG A 77 1.84 -17.61 10.46
N THR A 78 0.61 -17.94 10.08
CA THR A 78 -0.27 -18.80 10.90
C THR A 78 0.09 -20.27 10.80
N SER A 79 0.67 -20.70 9.70
CA SER A 79 1.08 -22.10 9.49
C SER A 79 2.43 -22.44 10.12
N ASN A 80 3.30 -21.46 10.35
CA ASN A 80 4.64 -21.67 10.95
C ASN A 80 5.04 -20.50 11.85
N GLU A 81 5.68 -20.78 12.99
CA GLU A 81 6.22 -19.74 13.88
C GLU A 81 7.41 -18.97 13.27
N SER A 82 8.05 -19.49 12.22
CA SER A 82 9.20 -18.88 11.55
C SER A 82 8.79 -18.13 10.27
N TYR A 83 9.55 -17.09 9.96
CA TYR A 83 9.41 -16.38 8.69
C TYR A 83 9.71 -17.28 7.50
N GLN A 84 8.88 -17.21 6.46
CA GLN A 84 9.05 -17.95 5.21
C GLN A 84 9.15 -17.01 4.01
N ILE A 85 9.77 -17.48 2.94
CA ILE A 85 9.78 -16.77 1.66
C ILE A 85 8.39 -16.95 1.03
N PRO A 86 7.64 -15.87 0.76
CA PRO A 86 6.37 -15.97 0.05
C PRO A 86 6.61 -16.32 -1.43
N TYR A 87 5.80 -17.22 -1.97
CA TYR A 87 5.81 -17.63 -3.38
C TYR A 87 4.43 -17.51 -4.01
N GLY A 88 4.39 -17.43 -5.34
CA GLY A 88 3.14 -17.34 -6.11
C GLY A 88 2.71 -15.91 -6.43
N GLY A 89 1.81 -15.76 -7.41
CA GLY A 89 1.30 -14.47 -7.84
C GLY A 89 2.40 -13.43 -8.11
N LEU A 90 2.21 -12.21 -7.67
CA LEU A 90 3.19 -11.13 -7.82
C LEU A 90 4.46 -11.32 -6.98
N PHE A 91 4.47 -12.19 -5.96
CA PHE A 91 5.69 -12.54 -5.24
C PHE A 91 6.75 -13.21 -6.13
N LYS A 92 6.37 -13.68 -7.32
CA LYS A 92 7.32 -14.15 -8.32
C LYS A 92 8.27 -13.04 -8.80
N TYR A 93 7.78 -11.81 -8.86
CA TYR A 93 8.47 -10.66 -9.47
C TYR A 93 8.98 -9.64 -8.43
N ILE A 94 8.23 -9.44 -7.35
CA ILE A 94 8.54 -8.44 -6.33
C ILE A 94 8.40 -8.99 -4.91
N SER A 95 9.13 -8.36 -3.97
CA SER A 95 9.15 -8.76 -2.56
C SER A 95 7.94 -8.26 -1.79
N CYS A 96 7.38 -7.11 -2.18
CA CYS A 96 6.30 -6.43 -1.46
C CYS A 96 5.11 -6.11 -2.39
N PRO A 97 4.37 -7.14 -2.88
CA PRO A 97 3.18 -6.91 -3.70
C PRO A 97 2.08 -6.12 -2.98
N ASN A 98 1.98 -6.23 -1.67
CA ASN A 98 1.04 -5.45 -0.86
C ASN A 98 1.34 -3.94 -0.96
N HIS A 99 2.59 -3.52 -0.84
CA HIS A 99 2.96 -2.11 -1.01
C HIS A 99 2.75 -1.63 -2.45
N PHE A 100 3.03 -2.48 -3.44
CA PHE A 100 2.71 -2.17 -4.84
C PHE A 100 1.20 -1.97 -5.03
N GLY A 101 0.39 -2.89 -4.50
CA GLY A 101 -1.08 -2.78 -4.55
C GLY A 101 -1.60 -1.51 -3.89
N GLU A 102 -1.05 -1.13 -2.73
CA GLU A 102 -1.40 0.11 -2.03
C GLU A 102 -1.03 1.35 -2.85
N ALA A 103 0.13 1.37 -3.49
CA ALA A 103 0.51 2.48 -4.37
C ALA A 103 -0.44 2.60 -5.58
N VAL A 104 -0.82 1.48 -6.20
CA VAL A 104 -1.79 1.44 -7.31
C VAL A 104 -3.18 1.89 -6.85
N GLU A 105 -3.62 1.50 -5.66
CA GLU A 105 -4.88 1.93 -5.05
C GLU A 105 -4.95 3.47 -4.92
N TRP A 106 -3.90 4.10 -4.41
CA TRP A 106 -3.87 5.56 -4.26
C TRP A 106 -3.70 6.32 -5.58
N ILE A 107 -3.05 5.71 -6.59
CA ILE A 107 -3.08 6.24 -7.97
C ILE A 107 -4.51 6.20 -8.52
N GLY A 108 -5.26 5.13 -8.28
CA GLY A 108 -6.68 5.05 -8.66
C GLY A 108 -7.51 6.15 -8.02
N PHE A 109 -7.32 6.40 -6.71
CA PHE A 109 -7.98 7.51 -6.01
C PHE A 109 -7.61 8.89 -6.58
N MET A 110 -6.32 9.10 -6.89
CA MET A 110 -5.85 10.33 -7.54
C MET A 110 -6.56 10.58 -8.89
N ILE A 111 -6.75 9.52 -9.68
CA ILE A 111 -7.48 9.62 -10.97
C ILE A 111 -8.95 9.97 -10.76
N ILE A 112 -9.61 9.38 -9.74
CA ILE A 112 -11.02 9.67 -9.39
C ILE A 112 -11.18 11.12 -8.93
N ALA A 113 -10.38 11.52 -7.94
CA ALA A 113 -10.50 12.81 -7.28
C ALA A 113 -9.94 13.97 -8.14
N TYR A 114 -8.97 13.69 -8.99
CA TYR A 114 -8.31 14.60 -9.94
C TYR A 114 -7.98 15.98 -9.33
N ASN A 115 -7.35 15.98 -8.18
CA ASN A 115 -7.01 17.20 -7.46
C ASN A 115 -5.60 17.12 -6.83
N LEU A 116 -5.05 18.29 -6.47
CA LEU A 116 -3.72 18.40 -5.90
C LEU A 116 -3.55 17.63 -4.57
N PRO A 117 -4.48 17.67 -3.60
CA PRO A 117 -4.38 16.86 -2.39
C PRO A 117 -4.28 15.37 -2.65
N SER A 118 -5.09 14.80 -3.55
CA SER A 118 -5.05 13.37 -3.88
C SER A 118 -3.75 12.99 -4.59
N MET A 119 -3.25 13.84 -5.48
CA MET A 119 -1.96 13.65 -6.16
C MET A 119 -0.81 13.66 -5.15
N THR A 120 -0.78 14.64 -4.27
CA THR A 120 0.24 14.75 -3.21
C THR A 120 0.23 13.53 -2.31
N PHE A 121 -0.95 13.03 -1.96
CA PHE A 121 -1.09 11.84 -1.13
C PHE A 121 -0.61 10.56 -1.84
N ALA A 122 -0.90 10.40 -3.12
CA ALA A 122 -0.42 9.24 -3.91
C ALA A 122 1.12 9.25 -4.00
N ILE A 123 1.73 10.41 -4.29
CA ILE A 123 3.19 10.57 -4.32
C ILE A 123 3.79 10.28 -2.93
N TRP A 124 3.23 10.86 -1.88
CA TRP A 124 3.66 10.63 -0.50
C TRP A 124 3.62 9.15 -0.14
N THR A 125 2.54 8.47 -0.47
CA THR A 125 2.39 7.04 -0.20
C THR A 125 3.49 6.24 -0.90
N PHE A 126 3.73 6.49 -2.19
CA PHE A 126 4.80 5.81 -2.92
C PHE A 126 6.17 6.07 -2.31
N CYS A 127 6.48 7.33 -1.96
CA CYS A 127 7.74 7.72 -1.31
C CYS A 127 7.94 7.06 0.05
N ASN A 128 6.87 6.80 0.80
CA ASN A 128 6.94 6.10 2.09
C ASN A 128 7.05 4.57 1.93
N LEU A 129 6.39 4.00 0.94
CA LEU A 129 6.37 2.54 0.75
C LEU A 129 7.65 2.03 0.07
N SER A 130 8.27 2.83 -0.80
CA SER A 130 9.48 2.45 -1.53
C SER A 130 10.65 2.11 -0.61
N PRO A 131 11.08 2.96 0.36
CA PRO A 131 12.16 2.62 1.27
C PRO A 131 11.84 1.41 2.15
N ARG A 132 10.58 1.27 2.58
CA ARG A 132 10.14 0.10 3.36
C ARG A 132 10.27 -1.18 2.56
N SER A 133 9.88 -1.15 1.28
CA SER A 133 9.99 -2.30 0.38
C SER A 133 11.44 -2.67 0.11
N LEU A 134 12.32 -1.68 -0.09
CA LEU A 134 13.76 -1.89 -0.24
C LEU A 134 14.37 -2.55 1.00
N ASN A 135 14.02 -2.07 2.20
CA ASN A 135 14.49 -2.64 3.44
C ASN A 135 13.97 -4.09 3.65
N HIS A 136 12.71 -4.36 3.32
CA HIS A 136 12.17 -5.72 3.35
C HIS A 136 12.86 -6.64 2.35
N HIS A 137 13.09 -6.16 1.13
CA HIS A 137 13.80 -6.91 0.10
C HIS A 137 15.24 -7.25 0.53
N LYS A 138 15.97 -6.26 1.08
CA LYS A 138 17.31 -6.45 1.62
C LYS A 138 17.30 -7.48 2.75
N TRP A 139 16.36 -7.33 3.70
CA TRP A 139 16.20 -8.26 4.81
C TRP A 139 15.94 -9.71 4.35
N TYR A 140 15.09 -9.91 3.33
CA TYR A 140 14.86 -11.24 2.76
C TYR A 140 16.12 -11.85 2.17
N LYS A 141 16.93 -11.06 1.46
CA LYS A 141 18.21 -11.49 0.87
C LYS A 141 19.24 -11.86 1.93
N GLU A 142 19.27 -11.15 3.03
CA GLU A 142 20.20 -11.42 4.15
C GLU A 142 19.74 -12.61 5.00
N LYS A 143 18.43 -12.82 5.10
CA LYS A 143 17.85 -13.87 5.96
C LYS A 143 17.83 -15.23 5.30
N PHE A 144 17.74 -15.31 3.97
CA PHE A 144 17.52 -16.56 3.23
C PHE A 144 18.51 -16.71 2.09
N ASP A 145 19.39 -17.70 2.16
CA ASP A 145 20.39 -17.98 1.13
C ASP A 145 19.75 -18.38 -0.22
N ASN A 146 18.56 -18.99 -0.17
CA ASN A 146 17.79 -19.43 -1.33
C ASN A 146 16.77 -18.39 -1.85
N TYR A 147 16.91 -17.12 -1.44
CA TYR A 147 16.00 -16.08 -1.90
C TYR A 147 16.15 -15.82 -3.41
N PRO A 148 15.03 -15.73 -4.18
CA PRO A 148 15.10 -15.55 -5.63
C PRO A 148 15.82 -14.26 -6.05
N LYS A 149 16.93 -14.41 -6.77
CA LYS A 149 17.83 -13.28 -7.15
C LYS A 149 17.18 -12.28 -8.11
N ASN A 150 16.19 -12.73 -8.91
CA ASN A 150 15.54 -11.90 -9.94
C ASN A 150 14.40 -11.03 -9.41
N ARG A 151 14.00 -11.18 -8.14
CA ARG A 151 12.96 -10.34 -7.54
C ARG A 151 13.44 -8.91 -7.35
N LYS A 152 12.51 -7.99 -7.53
CA LYS A 152 12.67 -6.57 -7.19
C LYS A 152 11.97 -6.25 -5.87
N ALA A 153 12.11 -5.03 -5.37
CA ALA A 153 11.52 -4.65 -4.08
C ALA A 153 10.01 -4.38 -4.19
N ILE A 154 9.61 -3.45 -5.06
CA ILE A 154 8.23 -2.95 -5.16
C ILE A 154 7.71 -2.89 -6.59
N LEU A 155 8.53 -2.44 -7.55
CA LEU A 155 8.12 -2.35 -8.96
C LEU A 155 8.68 -3.53 -9.75
N PRO A 156 7.82 -4.32 -10.43
CA PRO A 156 8.29 -5.42 -11.27
C PRO A 156 9.33 -4.94 -12.28
N TYR A 157 10.43 -5.66 -12.40
CA TYR A 157 11.55 -5.43 -13.31
C TYR A 157 12.39 -4.15 -13.08
N ILE A 158 11.91 -3.19 -12.28
CA ILE A 158 12.57 -1.86 -12.12
C ILE A 158 13.20 -1.76 -10.73
N LEU A 159 12.41 -1.77 -9.67
CA LEU A 159 12.82 -1.44 -8.30
C LEU A 159 12.36 -2.49 -7.29
#